data_37bf630d3f8b3e922c81c747a771bdd8
#
_entry.id   37bf630d3f8b3e922c81c747a771bdd8
#
_cell.length_a   1.000
_cell.length_b   1.000
_cell.length_c   1.000
_cell.angle_alpha   90.00
_cell.angle_beta   90.00
_cell.angle_gamma   90.00
#
_symmetry.space_group_name_H-M   'P 1'
#
loop_
_entity.id
_entity.type
_entity.pdbx_description
1 polymer ?
#
loop_
_entity_poly.entity_id
_entity_poly.type
_entity_poly.pdbx_seq_one_letter_code
_entity_poly.pdbx_strand_id
1 'polypeptide(L)'
;SNPLGVKHHRIIDYAFNPERSDLLDIWLFSKCRLCISTGSGADVVSEVYKKPILFLNYLPITGMHIWSDSVHMPKKLFWRKTKKLLSYREYIENNYSRTDEYISSGIDIADLSSSEIMNAIQNRWRKIILDEEESISDIELRESFSNTVLYADKFTKYNGFINTKFGMSPVFLRNNPKWLI
;
A
#
# COMPACT_ATOMS: atom_id res chain seq x y z
N SER A 1 -21.34 -1.39 -6.18
CA SER A 1 -20.74 -0.14 -5.65
C SER A 1 -21.76 0.97 -5.64
N ASN A 2 -21.66 1.89 -4.69
CA ASN A 2 -22.52 3.07 -4.60
C ASN A 2 -21.78 4.29 -5.13
N PRO A 3 -22.48 5.29 -5.72
CA PRO A 3 -21.87 6.55 -6.10
C PRO A 3 -21.23 7.26 -4.93
N LEU A 4 -20.19 8.06 -5.22
CA LEU A 4 -19.56 8.92 -4.22
C LEU A 4 -20.59 9.93 -3.69
N GLY A 5 -20.75 10.02 -2.36
CA GLY A 5 -21.65 10.99 -1.72
C GLY A 5 -21.16 12.46 -1.78
N VAL A 6 -20.04 12.71 -2.44
CA VAL A 6 -19.41 14.05 -2.51
C VAL A 6 -19.48 14.58 -3.93
N LYS A 7 -20.03 15.82 -4.09
CA LYS A 7 -20.01 16.55 -5.36
C LYS A 7 -19.01 17.72 -5.24
N HIS A 8 -17.95 17.68 -6.04
CA HIS A 8 -16.97 18.75 -6.10
C HIS A 8 -16.41 18.85 -7.52
N HIS A 9 -16.20 20.05 -8.05
CA HIS A 9 -15.78 20.27 -9.44
C HIS A 9 -14.44 19.61 -9.83
N ARG A 10 -13.61 19.25 -8.86
CA ARG A 10 -12.33 18.54 -9.05
C ARG A 10 -12.41 17.05 -8.79
N ILE A 11 -13.58 16.51 -8.46
CA ILE A 11 -13.80 15.10 -8.19
C ILE A 11 -14.71 14.55 -9.27
N ILE A 12 -14.22 13.53 -9.97
CA ILE A 12 -14.99 12.80 -10.98
C ILE A 12 -15.22 11.40 -10.44
N ASP A 13 -16.49 11.04 -10.24
CA ASP A 13 -16.90 9.67 -9.97
C ASP A 13 -16.92 8.90 -11.28
N TYR A 14 -15.73 8.51 -11.71
CA TYR A 14 -15.52 7.90 -13.01
C TYR A 14 -16.26 6.56 -13.17
N ALA A 15 -16.44 5.80 -12.09
CA ALA A 15 -17.14 4.52 -12.11
C ALA A 15 -18.61 4.66 -12.58
N PHE A 16 -19.21 5.83 -12.39
CA PHE A 16 -20.58 6.17 -12.79
C PHE A 16 -20.64 7.19 -13.92
N ASN A 17 -19.51 7.46 -14.58
CA ASN A 17 -19.47 8.39 -15.72
C ASN A 17 -19.95 7.69 -17.00
N PRO A 18 -20.91 8.26 -17.76
CA PRO A 18 -21.41 7.67 -19.01
C PRO A 18 -20.35 7.56 -20.12
N GLU A 19 -19.28 8.35 -20.06
CA GLU A 19 -18.17 8.31 -21.01
C GLU A 19 -17.12 7.24 -20.67
N ARG A 20 -17.36 6.42 -19.66
CA ARG A 20 -16.45 5.35 -19.26
C ARG A 20 -16.22 4.37 -20.40
N SER A 21 -14.95 4.03 -20.64
CA SER A 21 -14.53 3.04 -21.62
C SER A 21 -13.21 2.39 -21.21
N ASP A 22 -12.93 1.19 -21.73
CA ASP A 22 -11.68 0.47 -21.47
C ASP A 22 -10.45 1.30 -21.87
N LEU A 23 -10.54 2.04 -22.99
CA LEU A 23 -9.46 2.93 -23.43
C LEU A 23 -9.23 4.06 -22.43
N LEU A 24 -10.30 4.66 -21.92
CA LEU A 24 -10.20 5.74 -20.96
C LEU A 24 -9.71 5.22 -19.59
N ASP A 25 -10.09 3.99 -19.19
CA ASP A 25 -9.54 3.32 -18.00
C ASP A 25 -8.00 3.25 -18.11
N ILE A 26 -7.48 2.70 -19.22
CA ILE A 26 -6.03 2.59 -19.47
C ILE A 26 -5.39 3.98 -19.50
N TRP A 27 -6.01 4.94 -20.18
CA TRP A 27 -5.48 6.30 -20.30
C TRP A 27 -5.35 6.99 -18.95
N LEU A 28 -6.36 6.91 -18.08
CA LEU A 28 -6.35 7.51 -16.74
C LEU A 28 -5.23 6.92 -15.88
N PHE A 29 -5.11 5.59 -15.80
CA PHE A 29 -4.03 4.94 -15.04
C PHE A 29 -2.65 5.23 -15.63
N SER A 30 -2.52 5.35 -16.95
CA SER A 30 -1.24 5.65 -17.60
C SER A 30 -0.81 7.11 -17.46
N LYS A 31 -1.73 8.05 -17.22
CA LYS A 31 -1.47 9.50 -17.16
C LYS A 31 -1.58 10.07 -15.75
N CYS A 32 -2.04 9.32 -14.77
CA CYS A 32 -2.13 9.82 -13.40
C CYS A 32 -0.75 10.26 -12.87
N ARG A 33 -0.72 11.23 -11.98
CA ARG A 33 0.51 11.64 -11.27
C ARG A 33 0.77 10.78 -10.05
N LEU A 34 -0.27 10.25 -9.45
CA LEU A 34 -0.25 9.33 -8.32
C LEU A 34 -1.45 8.40 -8.44
N CYS A 35 -1.21 7.11 -8.41
CA CYS A 35 -2.26 6.09 -8.28
C CYS A 35 -2.44 5.74 -6.80
N ILE A 36 -3.69 5.66 -6.34
CA ILE A 36 -4.03 5.16 -5.00
C ILE A 36 -4.89 3.92 -5.21
N SER A 37 -4.44 2.78 -4.70
CA SER A 37 -5.07 1.49 -4.97
C SER A 37 -5.16 0.62 -3.71
N THR A 38 -6.03 -0.37 -3.78
CA THR A 38 -6.10 -1.48 -2.81
C THR A 38 -5.60 -2.81 -3.39
N GLY A 39 -4.92 -2.77 -4.55
CA GLY A 39 -4.48 -3.98 -5.27
C GLY A 39 -5.59 -4.58 -6.15
N SER A 40 -6.26 -3.75 -6.95
CA SER A 40 -7.43 -4.14 -7.75
C SER A 40 -7.11 -4.67 -9.16
N GLY A 41 -5.81 -4.76 -9.52
CA GLY A 41 -5.35 -5.21 -10.84
C GLY A 41 -5.27 -4.09 -11.88
N ALA A 42 -6.12 -3.08 -11.88
CA ALA A 42 -6.05 -1.93 -12.79
C ALA A 42 -4.79 -1.06 -12.53
N ASP A 43 -4.28 -1.08 -11.32
CA ASP A 43 -3.03 -0.44 -10.90
C ASP A 43 -1.78 -0.96 -11.64
N VAL A 44 -1.82 -2.18 -12.18
CA VAL A 44 -0.75 -2.72 -13.04
C VAL A 44 -0.50 -1.81 -14.26
N VAL A 45 -1.53 -1.16 -14.79
CA VAL A 45 -1.34 -0.18 -15.86
C VAL A 45 -0.45 0.97 -15.39
N SER A 46 -0.69 1.49 -14.18
CA SER A 46 0.16 2.53 -13.60
C SER A 46 1.61 2.07 -13.42
N GLU A 47 1.82 0.82 -13.04
CA GLU A 47 3.18 0.24 -12.92
C GLU A 47 3.89 0.17 -14.27
N VAL A 48 3.24 -0.35 -15.30
CA VAL A 48 3.79 -0.43 -16.67
C VAL A 48 4.21 0.95 -17.16
N TYR A 49 3.42 1.98 -16.85
CA TYR A 49 3.72 3.36 -17.20
C TYR A 49 4.58 4.10 -16.15
N LYS A 50 5.19 3.36 -15.21
CA LYS A 50 6.10 3.88 -14.17
C LYS A 50 5.52 5.03 -13.35
N LYS A 51 4.21 4.94 -13.04
CA LYS A 51 3.55 5.92 -12.18
C LYS A 51 3.75 5.54 -10.71
N PRO A 52 3.93 6.53 -9.83
CA PRO A 52 3.97 6.27 -8.39
C PRO A 52 2.64 5.71 -7.90
N ILE A 53 2.69 4.69 -7.03
CA ILE A 53 1.51 4.06 -6.46
C ILE A 53 1.56 4.09 -4.94
N LEU A 54 0.42 4.36 -4.33
CA LEU A 54 0.18 4.15 -2.90
C LEU A 54 -0.84 3.03 -2.74
N PHE A 55 -0.39 1.88 -2.24
CA PHE A 55 -1.27 0.78 -1.89
C PHE A 55 -1.77 0.90 -0.46
N LEU A 56 -3.09 0.89 -0.29
CA LEU A 56 -3.78 0.97 1.01
C LEU A 56 -4.49 -0.34 1.32
N ASN A 57 -4.54 -0.72 2.59
CA ASN A 57 -5.18 -1.96 3.03
C ASN A 57 -4.67 -3.20 2.27
N TYR A 58 -3.37 -3.24 1.97
CA TYR A 58 -2.76 -4.28 1.14
C TYR A 58 -2.45 -5.55 1.94
N LEU A 59 -2.90 -6.70 1.47
CA LEU A 59 -2.54 -8.03 1.97
C LEU A 59 -2.61 -9.05 0.81
N PRO A 60 -1.81 -10.12 0.86
CA PRO A 60 -0.72 -10.39 1.80
C PRO A 60 0.52 -9.55 1.49
N ILE A 61 1.32 -9.21 2.51
CA ILE A 61 2.50 -8.34 2.29
C ILE A 61 3.60 -9.00 1.45
N THR A 62 3.63 -10.31 1.33
CA THR A 62 4.55 -11.02 0.43
C THR A 62 4.25 -10.80 -1.05
N GLY A 63 3.06 -10.34 -1.37
CA GLY A 63 2.65 -9.96 -2.73
C GLY A 63 2.92 -8.49 -3.07
N MET A 64 3.61 -7.72 -2.22
CA MET A 64 3.92 -6.33 -2.50
C MET A 64 4.71 -6.16 -3.81
N HIS A 65 4.39 -5.11 -4.55
CA HIS A 65 4.93 -4.82 -5.88
C HIS A 65 6.30 -4.15 -5.77
N ILE A 66 7.32 -4.95 -5.45
CA ILE A 66 8.68 -4.46 -5.11
C ILE A 66 9.46 -3.92 -6.32
N TRP A 67 9.00 -4.18 -7.54
CA TRP A 67 9.63 -3.73 -8.79
C TRP A 67 9.21 -2.33 -9.24
N SER A 68 8.21 -1.75 -8.59
CA SER A 68 7.64 -0.45 -8.98
C SER A 68 7.95 0.66 -7.97
N ASP A 69 7.70 1.92 -8.36
CA ASP A 69 7.67 3.05 -7.43
C ASP A 69 6.39 2.97 -6.58
N SER A 70 6.36 2.05 -5.63
CA SER A 70 5.20 1.75 -4.82
C SER A 70 5.49 1.89 -3.33
N VAL A 71 4.53 2.48 -2.62
CA VAL A 71 4.52 2.56 -1.16
C VAL A 71 3.29 1.82 -0.66
N HIS A 72 3.50 0.95 0.31
CA HIS A 72 2.45 0.08 0.84
C HIS A 72 2.07 0.46 2.26
N MET A 73 0.79 0.38 2.56
CA MET A 73 0.22 0.51 3.89
C MET A 73 -0.74 -0.67 4.11
N PRO A 74 -0.30 -1.71 4.86
CA PRO A 74 -1.06 -2.95 4.97
C PRO A 74 -2.26 -2.81 5.89
N LYS A 75 -3.23 -3.71 5.78
CA LYS A 75 -4.20 -3.94 6.86
C LYS A 75 -3.48 -4.33 8.13
N LYS A 76 -4.06 -4.03 9.27
CA LYS A 76 -3.52 -4.42 10.57
C LYS A 76 -3.98 -5.82 10.94
N LEU A 77 -3.04 -6.68 11.31
CA LEU A 77 -3.31 -8.03 11.77
C LEU A 77 -3.05 -8.12 13.27
N PHE A 78 -4.02 -8.64 14.01
CA PHE A 78 -3.94 -8.76 15.46
C PHE A 78 -4.15 -10.21 15.89
N TRP A 79 -3.34 -10.69 16.82
CA TRP A 79 -3.65 -11.93 17.51
C TRP A 79 -4.98 -11.78 18.26
N ARG A 80 -5.97 -12.61 17.94
CA ARG A 80 -7.32 -12.51 18.51
C ARG A 80 -7.32 -12.60 20.02
N LYS A 81 -6.52 -13.49 20.61
CA LYS A 81 -6.45 -13.72 22.05
C LYS A 81 -5.79 -12.56 22.79
N THR A 82 -4.71 -12.02 22.28
CA THR A 82 -3.88 -11.03 23.00
C THR A 82 -4.15 -9.60 22.56
N LYS A 83 -4.87 -9.42 21.43
CA LYS A 83 -5.07 -8.13 20.76
C LYS A 83 -3.77 -7.41 20.38
N LYS A 84 -2.66 -8.13 20.38
CA LYS A 84 -1.36 -7.60 19.98
C LYS A 84 -1.27 -7.56 18.46
N LEU A 85 -0.74 -6.46 17.91
CA LEU A 85 -0.42 -6.35 16.49
C LEU A 85 0.68 -7.37 16.15
N LEU A 86 0.52 -8.10 15.06
CA LEU A 86 1.53 -9.00 14.55
C LEU A 86 2.78 -8.20 14.15
N SER A 87 3.97 -8.74 14.39
CA SER A 87 5.22 -8.20 13.87
C SER A 87 5.36 -8.47 12.36
N TYR A 88 6.29 -7.79 11.70
CA TYR A 88 6.61 -8.02 10.29
C TYR A 88 6.88 -9.51 10.00
N ARG A 89 7.67 -10.16 10.87
CA ARG A 89 7.96 -11.60 10.75
C ARG A 89 6.68 -12.44 10.79
N GLU A 90 5.79 -12.15 11.75
CA GLU A 90 4.52 -12.86 11.88
C GLU A 90 3.59 -12.61 10.67
N TYR A 91 3.63 -11.42 10.02
CA TYR A 91 2.93 -11.20 8.76
C TYR A 91 3.47 -12.10 7.64
N ILE A 92 4.80 -12.30 7.55
CA ILE A 92 5.41 -13.18 6.54
C ILE A 92 5.09 -14.64 6.82
N GLU A 93 5.09 -15.05 8.07
CA GLU A 93 4.80 -16.44 8.48
C GLU A 93 3.31 -16.80 8.26
N ASN A 94 2.41 -15.85 8.51
CA ASN A 94 0.97 -15.98 8.33
C ASN A 94 0.51 -15.36 6.99
N ASN A 95 1.12 -15.81 5.90
CA ASN A 95 0.90 -15.29 4.56
C ASN A 95 -0.30 -15.99 3.89
N TYR A 96 -1.51 -15.64 4.30
CA TYR A 96 -2.74 -16.17 3.74
C TYR A 96 -3.28 -15.30 2.60
N SER A 97 -3.96 -15.93 1.65
CA SER A 97 -4.57 -15.24 0.52
C SER A 97 -6.02 -14.84 0.78
N ARG A 98 -6.67 -15.49 1.73
CA ARG A 98 -8.10 -15.34 2.02
C ARG A 98 -8.35 -14.90 3.46
N THR A 99 -9.37 -14.07 3.65
CA THR A 99 -9.75 -13.56 4.97
C THR A 99 -10.12 -14.68 5.96
N ASP A 100 -10.81 -15.72 5.49
CA ASP A 100 -11.21 -16.85 6.32
C ASP A 100 -10.03 -17.67 6.87
N GLU A 101 -8.90 -17.71 6.14
CA GLU A 101 -7.68 -18.37 6.61
C GLU A 101 -7.06 -17.62 7.79
N TYR A 102 -7.01 -16.28 7.75
CA TYR A 102 -6.57 -15.48 8.90
C TYR A 102 -7.48 -15.71 10.12
N ILE A 103 -8.79 -15.68 9.89
CA ILE A 103 -9.79 -15.86 10.95
C ILE A 103 -9.64 -17.23 11.61
N SER A 104 -9.48 -18.30 10.83
CA SER A 104 -9.30 -19.68 11.34
C SER A 104 -7.98 -19.85 12.08
N SER A 105 -6.95 -19.08 11.72
CA SER A 105 -5.65 -19.05 12.40
C SER A 105 -5.65 -18.18 13.67
N GLY A 106 -6.79 -17.64 14.07
CA GLY A 106 -6.91 -16.82 15.27
C GLY A 106 -6.37 -15.40 15.11
N ILE A 107 -6.38 -14.90 13.89
CA ILE A 107 -5.94 -13.54 13.54
C ILE A 107 -7.17 -12.70 13.17
N ASP A 108 -7.30 -11.55 13.80
CA ASP A 108 -8.29 -10.53 13.45
C ASP A 108 -7.66 -9.53 12.45
N ILE A 109 -8.41 -9.18 11.41
CA ILE A 109 -7.99 -8.22 10.39
C ILE A 109 -8.72 -6.90 10.62
N ALA A 110 -7.99 -5.80 10.66
CA ALA A 110 -8.55 -4.46 10.73
C ALA A 110 -8.08 -3.61 9.55
N ASP A 111 -9.04 -2.91 8.94
CA ASP A 111 -8.75 -1.90 7.94
C ASP A 111 -8.08 -0.68 8.59
N LEU A 112 -7.37 0.09 7.75
CA LEU A 112 -6.83 1.37 8.15
C LEU A 112 -7.99 2.34 8.46
N SER A 113 -7.81 3.14 9.50
CA SER A 113 -8.73 4.24 9.80
C SER A 113 -8.65 5.35 8.74
N SER A 114 -9.71 6.15 8.64
CA SER A 114 -9.73 7.30 7.72
C SER A 114 -8.56 8.27 7.97
N SER A 115 -8.15 8.46 9.23
CA SER A 115 -7.00 9.31 9.58
C SER A 115 -5.67 8.71 9.12
N GLU A 116 -5.48 7.40 9.24
CA GLU A 116 -4.28 6.71 8.74
C GLU A 116 -4.19 6.80 7.22
N ILE A 117 -5.30 6.56 6.53
CA ILE A 117 -5.40 6.69 5.07
C ILE A 117 -5.06 8.13 4.65
N MET A 118 -5.68 9.13 5.27
CA MET A 118 -5.44 10.54 4.97
C MET A 118 -3.97 10.93 5.16
N ASN A 119 -3.38 10.53 6.29
CA ASN A 119 -1.97 10.81 6.58
C ASN A 119 -1.02 10.16 5.56
N ALA A 120 -1.30 8.92 5.14
CA ALA A 120 -0.51 8.24 4.12
C ALA A 120 -0.62 8.93 2.75
N ILE A 121 -1.83 9.34 2.36
CA ILE A 121 -2.06 10.09 1.12
C ILE A 121 -1.33 11.43 1.17
N GLN A 122 -1.44 12.19 2.25
CA GLN A 122 -0.77 13.48 2.40
C GLN A 122 0.76 13.35 2.36
N ASN A 123 1.32 12.35 3.04
CA ASN A 123 2.75 12.09 3.03
C ASN A 123 3.24 11.79 1.60
N ARG A 124 2.54 10.88 0.89
CA ARG A 124 2.91 10.51 -0.48
C ARG A 124 2.68 11.67 -1.47
N TRP A 125 1.60 12.44 -1.29
CA TRP A 125 1.27 13.59 -2.10
C TRP A 125 2.35 14.67 -2.02
N ARG A 126 2.79 15.03 -0.83
CA ARG A 126 3.86 16.03 -0.62
C ARG A 126 5.10 15.66 -1.40
N LYS A 127 5.55 14.40 -1.29
CA LYS A 127 6.72 13.91 -2.00
C LYS A 127 6.56 13.92 -3.52
N ILE A 128 5.44 13.42 -4.04
CA ILE A 128 5.28 13.17 -5.49
C ILE A 128 4.74 14.39 -6.24
N ILE A 129 3.86 15.16 -5.64
CA ILE A 129 3.16 16.25 -6.31
C ILE A 129 3.76 17.61 -5.97
N LEU A 130 4.15 17.82 -4.72
CA LEU A 130 4.75 19.05 -4.25
C LEU A 130 6.28 19.06 -4.29
N ASP A 131 6.89 17.90 -4.59
CA ASP A 131 8.35 17.69 -4.64
C ASP A 131 9.05 18.09 -3.33
N GLU A 132 8.37 17.87 -2.20
CA GLU A 132 8.93 18.15 -0.88
C GLU A 132 9.92 17.05 -0.48
N GLU A 133 11.01 17.46 0.15
CA GLU A 133 11.99 16.53 0.71
C GLU A 133 11.39 15.69 1.84
N GLU A 134 11.76 14.41 1.90
CA GLU A 134 11.40 13.56 3.02
C GLU A 134 12.13 14.02 4.29
N SER A 135 11.46 13.90 5.43
CA SER A 135 12.13 14.09 6.71
C SER A 135 13.21 13.03 6.93
N ILE A 136 14.27 13.37 7.65
CA ILE A 136 15.34 12.41 8.00
C ILE A 136 14.76 11.17 8.66
N SER A 137 13.80 11.34 9.58
CA SER A 137 13.14 10.23 10.25
C SER A 137 12.35 9.32 9.30
N ASP A 138 11.76 9.85 8.23
CA ASP A 138 11.03 9.03 7.24
C ASP A 138 12.00 8.23 6.37
N ILE A 139 13.14 8.83 6.04
CA ILE A 139 14.23 8.15 5.32
C ILE A 139 14.75 6.98 6.15
N GLU A 140 15.08 7.19 7.42
CA GLU A 140 15.57 6.16 8.35
C GLU A 140 14.57 5.00 8.49
N LEU A 141 13.27 5.29 8.64
CA LEU A 141 12.24 4.27 8.71
C LEU A 141 12.15 3.45 7.43
N ARG A 142 12.22 4.10 6.28
CA ARG A 142 12.18 3.44 4.97
C ARG A 142 13.41 2.55 4.76
N GLU A 143 14.59 3.02 5.15
CA GLU A 143 15.84 2.26 5.08
C GLU A 143 15.82 1.05 6.02
N SER A 144 15.32 1.22 7.24
CA SER A 144 15.16 0.12 8.19
C SER A 144 14.24 -0.98 7.62
N PHE A 145 13.12 -0.58 7.01
CA PHE A 145 12.23 -1.53 6.34
C PHE A 145 12.94 -2.20 5.15
N SER A 146 13.58 -1.43 4.28
CA SER A 146 14.29 -1.95 3.10
C SER A 146 15.36 -2.97 3.48
N ASN A 147 16.14 -2.70 4.51
CA ASN A 147 17.15 -3.62 5.02
C ASN A 147 16.51 -4.91 5.55
N THR A 148 15.39 -4.81 6.25
CA THR A 148 14.65 -5.99 6.76
C THR A 148 14.11 -6.85 5.61
N VAL A 149 13.57 -6.23 4.55
CA VAL A 149 13.04 -6.93 3.37
C VAL A 149 14.14 -7.62 2.57
N LEU A 150 15.30 -6.99 2.42
CA LEU A 150 16.44 -7.55 1.67
C LEU A 150 16.93 -8.88 2.24
N TYR A 151 16.78 -9.10 3.55
CA TYR A 151 17.15 -10.35 4.22
C TYR A 151 16.01 -11.38 4.27
N ALA A 152 14.82 -11.06 3.75
CA ALA A 152 13.69 -11.98 3.74
C ALA A 152 13.71 -12.83 2.46
N ASP A 153 14.23 -14.04 2.54
CA ASP A 153 14.36 -15.01 1.43
C ASP A 153 13.10 -15.13 0.54
N LYS A 154 11.92 -14.96 1.13
CA LYS A 154 10.65 -15.05 0.40
C LYS A 154 10.43 -13.93 -0.60
N PHE A 155 10.98 -12.73 -0.38
CA PHE A 155 10.83 -11.59 -1.30
C PHE A 155 11.79 -11.66 -2.48
N THR A 156 13.05 -12.00 -2.24
CA THR A 156 14.08 -12.05 -3.28
C THR A 156 13.89 -13.22 -4.24
N LYS A 157 13.32 -14.34 -3.77
CA LYS A 157 13.14 -15.54 -4.57
C LYS A 157 12.13 -15.39 -5.71
N TYR A 158 11.13 -14.51 -5.56
CA TYR A 158 10.06 -14.34 -6.55
C TYR A 158 10.24 -13.14 -7.46
N ASN A 159 11.00 -12.13 -7.06
CA ASN A 159 10.95 -10.83 -7.70
C ASN A 159 12.30 -10.30 -8.24
N GLY A 160 13.41 -10.94 -7.98
CA GLY A 160 14.74 -10.71 -8.58
C GLY A 160 15.30 -9.28 -8.56
N PHE A 161 14.44 -8.26 -8.49
CA PHE A 161 14.78 -6.84 -8.53
C PHE A 161 13.89 -6.06 -7.57
N ILE A 162 14.51 -5.24 -6.73
CA ILE A 162 13.81 -4.32 -5.83
C ILE A 162 14.04 -2.88 -6.30
N ASN A 163 12.96 -2.18 -6.58
CA ASN A 163 13.01 -0.77 -6.95
C ASN A 163 13.44 0.07 -5.73
N THR A 164 14.34 1.00 -5.91
CA THR A 164 14.84 1.89 -4.83
C THR A 164 13.75 2.79 -4.23
N LYS A 165 12.65 2.98 -4.94
CA LYS A 165 11.50 3.77 -4.50
C LYS A 165 10.37 2.92 -3.89
N PHE A 166 10.53 1.58 -3.90
CA PHE A 166 9.64 0.69 -3.19
C PHE A 166 9.79 0.87 -1.68
N GLY A 167 8.70 0.73 -0.94
CA GLY A 167 8.79 0.72 0.51
C GLY A 167 7.46 0.60 1.25
N MET A 168 7.60 0.51 2.57
CA MET A 168 6.49 0.65 3.50
C MET A 168 6.25 2.13 3.78
N SER A 169 4.99 2.50 3.99
CA SER A 169 4.64 3.88 4.37
C SER A 169 5.32 4.28 5.67
N PRO A 170 6.08 5.38 5.70
CA PRO A 170 6.64 5.90 6.95
C PRO A 170 5.57 6.19 8.01
N VAL A 171 4.37 6.57 7.58
CA VAL A 171 3.21 6.77 8.47
C VAL A 171 2.85 5.48 9.19
N PHE A 172 2.83 4.34 8.49
CA PHE A 172 2.57 3.05 9.11
C PHE A 172 3.66 2.68 10.10
N LEU A 173 4.92 2.83 9.73
CA LEU A 173 6.07 2.47 10.56
C LEU A 173 6.14 3.33 11.83
N ARG A 174 5.91 4.65 11.73
CA ARG A 174 5.85 5.55 12.90
C ARG A 174 4.76 5.16 13.89
N ASN A 175 3.58 4.81 13.37
CA ASN A 175 2.45 4.41 14.19
C ASN A 175 2.64 3.03 14.81
N ASN A 176 3.56 2.22 14.29
CA ASN A 176 3.82 0.84 14.70
C ASN A 176 5.31 0.58 14.88
N PRO A 177 6.01 1.26 15.81
CA PRO A 177 7.48 1.26 15.90
C PRO A 177 8.08 -0.11 16.24
N LYS A 178 7.29 -1.02 16.79
CA LYS A 178 7.71 -2.40 17.11
C LYS A 178 7.38 -3.41 16.02
N TRP A 179 6.84 -2.96 14.92
CA TRP A 179 6.39 -3.87 13.87
C TRP A 179 7.53 -4.60 13.15
N LEU A 180 8.69 -3.95 13.00
CA LEU A 180 9.89 -4.52 12.36
C LEU A 180 10.73 -5.41 13.28
N ILE A 181 10.41 -5.46 14.60
CA ILE A 181 11.20 -6.16 15.63
C ILE A 181 10.70 -7.59 15.84
#